data_6a2d357d50ddb6163d64a421bc953d3d
#
_entry.id   6a2d357d50ddb6163d64a421bc953d3d
#
_cell.length_a   1.000
_cell.length_b   1.000
_cell.length_c   1.000
_cell.angle_alpha   90.00
_cell.angle_beta   90.00
_cell.angle_gamma   90.00
#
_symmetry.space_group_name_H-M   'P 1'
#
loop_
_entity.id
_entity.type
_entity.pdbx_description
1 polymer ?
#
loop_
_entity_poly.entity_id
_entity_poly.type
_entity_poly.pdbx_seq_one_letter_code
_entity_poly.pdbx_strand_id
1 'polypeptide(L)'
;MSRNQINFIIGAVCVFVLLALGLAFFYISSQKEARAEPKPAASAASVPETIALASNASAPEDTNAPKDNSKLAQLFQRSIFGKSQEEVEAITGPATKALGDGYTKYNVDNCLVSATYQNKQVQYIGVYLNPSCSVDLTAFGIDHVRADDKLTFGQIETALGQNSLRQFQSSCLSNNCGNAVDPSTYATYNIDANPEEPQALEIELEAVQLGAAGAAADQWSKPMMEQKGEEWLNSEAYNCTDEYQALARKLFQNIPVSAITIGLHNPNRVMPIGDPATCPAQ
;
A
#
# COMPACT_ATOMS: atom_id res chain seq x y z
N MET A 1 -51.22 -35.78 -3.42
CA MET A 1 -50.70 -34.44 -3.06
C MET A 1 -50.61 -33.63 -4.34
N SER A 2 -51.27 -32.47 -4.41
CA SER A 2 -51.20 -31.64 -5.63
C SER A 2 -49.86 -30.93 -5.75
N ARG A 3 -49.41 -30.61 -6.96
CA ARG A 3 -48.14 -29.94 -7.26
C ARG A 3 -47.99 -28.61 -6.51
N ASN A 4 -49.09 -27.94 -6.25
CA ASN A 4 -49.14 -26.69 -5.48
C ASN A 4 -48.84 -26.91 -3.96
N GLN A 5 -49.26 -28.04 -3.39
CA GLN A 5 -48.96 -28.35 -2.00
C GLN A 5 -47.50 -28.67 -1.77
N ILE A 6 -46.82 -29.32 -2.73
CA ILE A 6 -45.38 -29.61 -2.68
C ILE A 6 -44.57 -28.31 -2.72
N ASN A 7 -44.92 -27.39 -3.63
CA ASN A 7 -44.21 -26.09 -3.74
C ASN A 7 -44.37 -25.23 -2.48
N PHE A 8 -45.54 -25.27 -1.84
CA PHE A 8 -45.81 -24.55 -0.59
C PHE A 8 -44.94 -25.11 0.59
N ILE A 9 -44.82 -26.44 0.67
CA ILE A 9 -44.01 -27.08 1.71
C ILE A 9 -42.52 -26.76 1.51
N ILE A 10 -42.02 -26.82 0.27
CA ILE A 10 -40.64 -26.49 -0.05
C ILE A 10 -40.35 -25.02 0.30
N GLY A 11 -41.23 -24.09 -0.05
CA GLY A 11 -41.07 -22.68 0.27
C GLY A 11 -41.04 -22.42 1.79
N ALA A 12 -41.89 -23.06 2.56
CA ALA A 12 -41.92 -22.92 4.00
C ALA A 12 -40.64 -23.48 4.68
N VAL A 13 -40.11 -24.60 4.21
CA VAL A 13 -38.88 -25.19 4.74
C VAL A 13 -37.68 -24.29 4.46
N CYS A 14 -37.57 -23.69 3.26
CA CYS A 14 -36.49 -22.77 2.94
C CYS A 14 -36.48 -21.53 3.84
N VAL A 15 -37.67 -20.95 4.13
CA VAL A 15 -37.76 -19.79 5.03
C VAL A 15 -37.33 -20.14 6.45
N PHE A 16 -37.72 -21.31 6.98
CA PHE A 16 -37.29 -21.74 8.31
C PHE A 16 -35.78 -21.97 8.40
N VAL A 17 -35.17 -22.54 7.38
CA VAL A 17 -33.70 -22.76 7.34
C VAL A 17 -32.96 -21.43 7.32
N LEU A 18 -33.41 -20.45 6.54
CA LEU A 18 -32.79 -19.12 6.50
C LEU A 18 -32.92 -18.36 7.82
N LEU A 19 -34.07 -18.46 8.50
CA LEU A 19 -34.28 -17.86 9.82
C LEU A 19 -33.39 -18.51 10.88
N ALA A 20 -33.23 -19.84 10.87
CA ALA A 20 -32.36 -20.54 11.80
C ALA A 20 -30.89 -20.19 11.61
N LEU A 21 -30.41 -20.05 10.38
CA LEU A 21 -29.05 -19.61 10.05
C LEU A 21 -28.81 -18.16 10.47
N GLY A 22 -29.78 -17.27 10.28
CA GLY A 22 -29.70 -15.87 10.71
C GLY A 22 -29.57 -15.73 12.24
N LEU A 23 -30.35 -16.52 13.00
CA LEU A 23 -30.28 -16.51 14.47
C LEU A 23 -28.95 -17.09 15.00
N ALA A 24 -28.41 -18.13 14.35
CA ALA A 24 -27.10 -18.68 14.72
C ALA A 24 -25.96 -17.68 14.47
N PHE A 25 -26.04 -16.92 13.37
CA PHE A 25 -25.05 -15.89 13.07
C PHE A 25 -25.10 -14.73 14.06
N PHE A 26 -26.29 -14.32 14.48
CA PHE A 26 -26.50 -13.28 15.49
C PHE A 26 -25.97 -13.70 16.86
N TYR A 27 -26.16 -14.97 17.24
CA TYR A 27 -25.67 -15.52 18.51
C TYR A 27 -24.13 -15.59 18.58
N ILE A 28 -23.49 -15.94 17.47
CA ILE A 28 -22.02 -16.00 17.39
C ILE A 28 -21.40 -14.60 17.41
N SER A 29 -22.02 -13.61 16.76
CA SER A 29 -21.56 -12.22 16.78
C SER A 29 -21.69 -11.57 18.16
N SER A 30 -22.74 -11.89 18.92
CA SER A 30 -22.98 -11.35 20.26
C SER A 30 -22.00 -11.87 21.32
N GLN A 31 -21.35 -13.02 21.10
CA GLN A 31 -20.37 -13.57 22.03
C GLN A 31 -18.96 -12.96 21.89
N LYS A 32 -18.69 -12.18 20.84
CA LYS A 32 -17.38 -11.55 20.61
C LYS A 32 -17.14 -10.27 21.43
N GLU A 33 -18.20 -9.65 21.95
CA GLU A 33 -18.09 -8.37 22.70
C GLU A 33 -17.84 -8.52 24.20
N ALA A 34 -17.79 -9.73 24.75
CA ALA A 34 -17.66 -9.97 26.21
C ALA A 34 -16.25 -10.41 26.63
N ARG A 35 -15.17 -9.97 25.94
CA ARG A 35 -13.82 -10.23 26.43
C ARG A 35 -13.13 -8.93 26.86
N ALA A 36 -13.07 -8.81 28.18
CA ALA A 36 -12.64 -7.68 28.99
C ALA A 36 -11.28 -7.03 28.59
N GLU A 37 -11.29 -5.70 28.67
CA GLU A 37 -10.12 -4.82 28.75
C GLU A 37 -9.25 -5.12 29.98
N PRO A 38 -7.92 -5.11 29.88
CA PRO A 38 -7.06 -4.92 31.03
C PRO A 38 -6.77 -3.41 31.25
N LYS A 39 -7.12 -2.96 32.44
CA LYS A 39 -6.92 -1.63 33.01
C LYS A 39 -5.43 -1.26 33.10
N PRO A 40 -4.97 -0.10 32.63
CA PRO A 40 -3.59 0.33 32.84
C PRO A 40 -3.42 0.89 34.25
N ALA A 41 -2.41 0.40 34.95
CA ALA A 41 -1.95 0.95 36.21
C ALA A 41 -1.08 2.18 35.96
N ALA A 42 -1.43 3.28 36.63
CA ALA A 42 -0.62 4.48 36.69
C ALA A 42 0.61 4.25 37.56
N SER A 43 1.79 4.63 37.08
CA SER A 43 2.95 4.88 37.92
C SER A 43 3.64 6.16 37.43
N ALA A 44 3.58 7.18 38.28
CA ALA A 44 4.32 8.42 38.15
C ALA A 44 5.73 8.23 38.72
N ALA A 45 6.75 8.67 38.02
CA ALA A 45 8.04 9.06 38.60
C ALA A 45 8.77 10.05 37.70
N SER A 46 8.94 11.19 38.25
CA SER A 46 9.75 12.37 38.07
C SER A 46 11.05 12.31 37.26
N VAL A 47 11.20 13.40 36.46
CA VAL A 47 12.41 13.93 35.82
C VAL A 47 13.50 14.25 36.86
N PRO A 48 14.80 14.16 36.50
CA PRO A 48 15.53 15.42 36.37
C PRO A 48 16.33 15.59 35.06
N GLU A 49 16.25 16.79 34.59
CA GLU A 49 17.02 17.53 33.62
C GLU A 49 18.55 17.46 33.92
N THR A 50 19.35 17.07 32.94
CA THR A 50 20.76 17.48 32.90
C THR A 50 21.18 17.66 31.44
N ILE A 51 21.36 18.91 31.06
CA ILE A 51 21.97 19.36 29.82
C ILE A 51 23.46 19.05 29.88
N ALA A 52 23.97 18.29 28.92
CA ALA A 52 25.39 18.24 28.63
C ALA A 52 25.61 18.39 27.12
N LEU A 53 26.12 19.54 26.71
CA LEU A 53 26.76 19.77 25.42
C LEU A 53 27.99 18.84 25.31
N ALA A 54 28.09 18.06 24.25
CA ALA A 54 29.33 17.53 23.78
C ALA A 54 29.28 17.35 22.27
N SER A 55 29.84 18.27 21.55
CA SER A 55 31.05 18.15 20.73
C SER A 55 30.98 17.14 19.56
N ASN A 56 31.01 17.73 18.36
CA ASN A 56 31.22 17.11 17.06
C ASN A 56 32.35 16.04 17.11
N ALA A 57 31.95 14.79 16.82
CA ALA A 57 32.84 13.81 16.30
C ALA A 57 32.25 13.30 14.99
N SER A 58 32.88 13.71 13.88
CA SER A 58 32.65 13.11 12.57
C SER A 58 32.96 11.61 12.70
N ALA A 59 31.96 10.77 12.61
CA ALA A 59 32.16 9.33 12.47
C ALA A 59 32.80 9.08 11.10
N PRO A 60 33.81 8.20 11.00
CA PRO A 60 34.34 7.79 9.71
C PRO A 60 33.28 7.02 8.97
N GLU A 61 33.06 7.40 7.72
CA GLU A 61 32.23 6.73 6.75
C GLU A 61 32.77 5.29 6.58
N ASP A 62 32.07 4.31 7.15
CA ASP A 62 32.44 2.90 7.05
C ASP A 62 32.05 2.38 5.66
N THR A 63 32.95 2.56 4.70
CA THR A 63 32.80 2.19 3.28
C THR A 63 32.87 0.66 3.06
N ASN A 64 32.82 -0.16 4.12
CA ASN A 64 32.87 -1.62 4.08
C ASN A 64 31.62 -2.30 4.63
N ALA A 65 30.42 -1.74 4.41
CA ALA A 65 29.21 -2.52 4.62
C ALA A 65 29.24 -3.74 3.68
N PRO A 66 29.08 -4.98 4.20
CA PRO A 66 29.04 -6.16 3.35
C PRO A 66 27.93 -5.96 2.32
N LYS A 67 28.26 -6.11 1.02
CA LYS A 67 27.22 -6.11 -0.04
C LYS A 67 26.23 -7.20 0.31
N ASP A 68 25.00 -6.82 0.57
CA ASP A 68 23.91 -7.75 0.75
C ASP A 68 23.71 -8.51 -0.57
N ASN A 69 24.13 -9.78 -0.59
CA ASN A 69 23.99 -10.66 -1.76
C ASN A 69 22.71 -11.47 -1.72
N SER A 70 21.74 -11.10 -0.87
CA SER A 70 20.44 -11.74 -0.85
C SER A 70 19.78 -11.66 -2.23
N LYS A 71 18.88 -12.58 -2.51
CA LYS A 71 18.08 -12.52 -3.75
C LYS A 71 17.25 -11.24 -3.83
N LEU A 72 16.76 -10.81 -2.69
CA LEU A 72 15.98 -9.57 -2.59
C LEU A 72 16.85 -8.36 -2.99
N ALA A 73 18.09 -8.26 -2.51
CA ALA A 73 19.03 -7.19 -2.88
C ALA A 73 19.40 -7.22 -4.37
N GLN A 74 19.44 -8.41 -5.00
CA GLN A 74 19.66 -8.53 -6.45
C GLN A 74 18.47 -8.04 -7.28
N LEU A 75 17.25 -8.18 -6.77
CA LEU A 75 16.04 -7.72 -7.43
C LEU A 75 15.84 -6.20 -7.31
N PHE A 76 16.19 -5.64 -6.15
CA PHE A 76 15.99 -4.22 -5.88
C PHE A 76 17.22 -3.39 -6.26
N GLN A 77 17.51 -3.37 -7.57
CA GLN A 77 18.56 -2.57 -8.21
C GLN A 77 18.06 -2.01 -9.55
N ARG A 78 18.59 -0.87 -9.99
CA ARG A 78 18.24 -0.26 -11.30
C ARG A 78 18.40 -1.24 -12.47
N SER A 79 19.37 -2.16 -12.39
CA SER A 79 19.62 -3.17 -13.44
C SER A 79 18.53 -4.23 -13.58
N ILE A 80 17.51 -4.25 -12.73
CA ILE A 80 16.37 -5.17 -12.86
C ILE A 80 15.45 -4.77 -14.03
N PHE A 81 15.34 -3.46 -14.30
CA PHE A 81 14.48 -2.97 -15.37
C PHE A 81 14.99 -3.41 -16.74
N GLY A 82 14.08 -3.83 -17.59
CA GLY A 82 14.39 -4.41 -18.90
C GLY A 82 14.75 -5.89 -18.89
N LYS A 83 14.93 -6.53 -17.72
CA LYS A 83 15.12 -7.98 -17.66
C LYS A 83 13.87 -8.74 -18.05
N SER A 84 14.07 -9.92 -18.65
CA SER A 84 12.97 -10.84 -18.97
C SER A 84 12.45 -11.55 -17.71
N GLN A 85 11.29 -12.17 -17.83
CA GLN A 85 10.75 -13.00 -16.74
C GLN A 85 11.68 -14.16 -16.40
N GLU A 86 12.30 -14.80 -17.38
CA GLU A 86 13.25 -15.89 -17.19
C GLU A 86 14.49 -15.45 -16.41
N GLU A 87 14.99 -14.23 -16.65
CA GLU A 87 16.12 -13.67 -15.90
C GLU A 87 15.73 -13.36 -14.45
N VAL A 88 14.50 -12.87 -14.21
CA VAL A 88 13.98 -12.67 -12.86
C VAL A 88 13.81 -14.01 -12.16
N GLU A 89 13.24 -15.01 -12.81
CA GLU A 89 13.05 -16.36 -12.25
C GLU A 89 14.37 -17.09 -11.97
N ALA A 90 15.44 -16.76 -12.70
CA ALA A 90 16.79 -17.25 -12.36
C ALA A 90 17.28 -16.74 -10.99
N ILE A 91 16.81 -15.57 -10.54
CA ILE A 91 17.11 -15.03 -9.22
C ILE A 91 16.12 -15.56 -8.18
N THR A 92 14.82 -15.43 -8.44
CA THR A 92 13.75 -15.70 -7.47
C THR A 92 13.46 -17.18 -7.29
N GLY A 93 13.58 -17.96 -8.35
CA GLY A 93 12.89 -19.21 -8.58
C GLY A 93 11.56 -18.98 -9.31
N PRO A 94 10.78 -20.06 -9.55
CA PRO A 94 9.54 -19.97 -10.32
C PRO A 94 8.50 -19.07 -9.63
N ALA A 95 7.67 -18.45 -10.47
CA ALA A 95 6.55 -17.64 -10.01
C ALA A 95 5.60 -18.43 -9.11
N THR A 96 5.16 -17.83 -8.01
CA THR A 96 4.13 -18.41 -7.13
C THR A 96 2.73 -18.19 -7.69
N LYS A 97 2.52 -17.09 -8.42
CA LYS A 97 1.25 -16.75 -9.06
C LYS A 97 1.51 -15.82 -10.25
N ALA A 98 1.03 -16.21 -11.42
CA ALA A 98 0.88 -15.31 -12.56
C ALA A 98 -0.56 -14.78 -12.58
N LEU A 99 -0.72 -13.47 -12.58
CA LEU A 99 -1.98 -12.79 -12.79
C LEU A 99 -1.92 -12.20 -14.20
N GLY A 100 -3.06 -12.03 -14.87
CA GLY A 100 -3.09 -11.46 -16.22
C GLY A 100 -2.27 -10.17 -16.34
N ASP A 101 -2.15 -9.66 -17.56
CA ASP A 101 -1.51 -8.37 -17.89
C ASP A 101 -0.02 -8.23 -17.48
N GLY A 102 0.71 -9.34 -17.46
CA GLY A 102 2.13 -9.35 -17.16
C GLY A 102 2.48 -9.18 -15.68
N TYR A 103 1.52 -9.22 -14.78
CA TYR A 103 1.76 -9.13 -13.35
C TYR A 103 2.04 -10.50 -12.73
N THR A 104 3.15 -10.63 -12.03
CA THR A 104 3.63 -11.91 -11.48
C THR A 104 4.09 -11.73 -10.03
N LYS A 105 3.82 -12.72 -9.17
CA LYS A 105 4.25 -12.73 -7.75
C LYS A 105 5.27 -13.84 -7.50
N TYR A 106 6.22 -13.54 -6.62
CA TYR A 106 7.32 -14.41 -6.20
C TYR A 106 7.45 -14.39 -4.68
N ASN A 107 7.88 -15.52 -4.09
CA ASN A 107 8.36 -15.54 -2.71
C ASN A 107 9.89 -15.52 -2.73
N VAL A 108 10.48 -14.48 -2.15
CA VAL A 108 11.91 -14.24 -2.15
C VAL A 108 12.36 -13.86 -0.74
N ASP A 109 13.24 -14.65 -0.12
CA ASP A 109 13.79 -14.38 1.20
C ASP A 109 12.70 -14.04 2.25
N ASN A 110 11.57 -14.77 2.23
CA ASN A 110 10.35 -14.55 3.03
C ASN A 110 9.57 -13.26 2.70
N CYS A 111 9.90 -12.59 1.61
CA CYS A 111 9.17 -11.43 1.10
C CYS A 111 8.24 -11.84 -0.05
N LEU A 112 7.05 -11.27 -0.09
CA LEU A 112 6.21 -11.33 -1.26
C LEU A 112 6.61 -10.20 -2.21
N VAL A 113 7.22 -10.57 -3.33
CA VAL A 113 7.68 -9.65 -4.37
C VAL A 113 6.72 -9.72 -5.55
N SER A 114 6.45 -8.60 -6.19
CA SER A 114 5.71 -8.52 -7.45
C SER A 114 6.58 -7.95 -8.55
N ALA A 115 6.39 -8.42 -9.78
CA ALA A 115 6.97 -7.81 -10.95
C ALA A 115 5.90 -7.63 -12.03
N THR A 116 5.93 -6.48 -12.70
CA THR A 116 5.06 -6.19 -13.84
C THR A 116 5.91 -6.13 -15.09
N TYR A 117 5.51 -6.90 -16.10
CA TYR A 117 6.20 -7.01 -17.36
C TYR A 117 5.42 -6.32 -18.48
N GLN A 118 6.09 -5.46 -19.23
CA GLN A 118 5.57 -4.91 -20.48
C GLN A 118 6.53 -5.31 -21.60
N ASN A 119 6.00 -5.80 -22.71
CA ASN A 119 6.82 -6.37 -23.79
C ASN A 119 7.80 -7.44 -23.31
N LYS A 120 7.40 -8.25 -22.31
CA LYS A 120 8.19 -9.31 -21.65
C LYS A 120 9.39 -8.78 -20.83
N GLN A 121 9.46 -7.50 -20.54
CA GLN A 121 10.53 -6.87 -19.77
C GLN A 121 9.97 -6.23 -18.48
N VAL A 122 10.71 -6.35 -17.39
CA VAL A 122 10.36 -5.71 -16.11
C VAL A 122 10.23 -4.21 -16.29
N GLN A 123 9.07 -3.69 -15.94
CA GLN A 123 8.78 -2.27 -15.87
C GLN A 123 8.62 -1.78 -14.43
N TYR A 124 8.04 -2.64 -13.57
CA TYR A 124 7.85 -2.34 -12.15
C TYR A 124 8.23 -3.56 -11.32
N ILE A 125 8.82 -3.29 -10.16
CA ILE A 125 9.08 -4.28 -9.13
C ILE A 125 8.58 -3.76 -7.80
N GLY A 126 7.82 -4.60 -7.09
CA GLY A 126 7.22 -4.23 -5.81
C GLY A 126 7.51 -5.26 -4.73
N VAL A 127 7.37 -4.85 -3.48
CA VAL A 127 7.49 -5.73 -2.32
C VAL A 127 6.48 -5.33 -1.24
N TYR A 128 5.84 -6.33 -0.65
CA TYR A 128 4.99 -6.17 0.52
C TYR A 128 5.86 -6.17 1.77
N LEU A 129 5.75 -5.12 2.56
CA LEU A 129 6.57 -4.89 3.75
C LEU A 129 6.00 -5.65 4.95
N ASN A 130 6.87 -6.29 5.70
CA ASN A 130 6.53 -6.95 6.95
C ASN A 130 7.81 -7.01 7.82
N PRO A 131 7.73 -7.40 9.12
CA PRO A 131 8.90 -7.40 10.01
C PRO A 131 10.09 -8.24 9.54
N SER A 132 9.85 -9.22 8.66
CA SER A 132 10.90 -10.10 8.10
C SER A 132 11.37 -9.65 6.72
N CYS A 133 10.78 -8.59 6.17
CA CYS A 133 11.03 -8.13 4.81
C CYS A 133 11.50 -6.68 4.83
N SER A 134 12.71 -6.44 4.33
CA SER A 134 13.22 -5.08 4.20
C SER A 134 14.14 -4.93 3.00
N VAL A 135 14.10 -3.77 2.36
CA VAL A 135 14.84 -3.43 1.15
C VAL A 135 15.62 -2.14 1.35
N ASP A 136 16.88 -2.14 0.97
CA ASP A 136 17.71 -0.93 0.91
C ASP A 136 17.38 -0.17 -0.40
N LEU A 137 16.98 1.08 -0.28
CA LEU A 137 16.59 1.91 -1.43
C LEU A 137 17.74 2.73 -2.03
N THR A 138 18.94 2.64 -1.47
CA THR A 138 20.14 3.36 -1.94
C THR A 138 20.49 3.02 -3.40
N ALA A 139 20.25 1.78 -3.83
CA ALA A 139 20.46 1.36 -5.22
C ALA A 139 19.59 2.12 -6.25
N PHE A 140 18.54 2.78 -5.78
CA PHE A 140 17.67 3.62 -6.59
C PHE A 140 17.93 5.13 -6.44
N GLY A 141 18.89 5.51 -5.57
CA GLY A 141 19.22 6.90 -5.29
C GLY A 141 18.39 7.51 -4.15
N ILE A 142 17.76 6.66 -3.32
CA ILE A 142 17.04 7.09 -2.11
C ILE A 142 17.93 6.76 -0.91
N ASP A 143 18.88 7.66 -0.64
CA ASP A 143 19.92 7.42 0.34
C ASP A 143 19.39 7.36 1.77
N HIS A 144 19.98 6.49 2.57
CA HIS A 144 19.69 6.31 4.00
C HIS A 144 18.24 5.87 4.32
N VAL A 145 17.50 5.39 3.32
CA VAL A 145 16.14 4.86 3.52
C VAL A 145 16.14 3.35 3.33
N ARG A 146 15.64 2.66 4.34
CA ARG A 146 15.32 1.25 4.29
C ARG A 146 13.81 1.06 4.29
N ALA A 147 13.30 0.38 3.29
CA ALA A 147 11.90 0.03 3.24
C ALA A 147 11.67 -1.22 4.09
N ASP A 148 11.02 -1.06 5.23
CA ASP A 148 10.57 -2.09 6.16
C ASP A 148 9.14 -1.80 6.63
N ASP A 149 8.63 -2.55 7.59
CA ASP A 149 7.27 -2.39 8.15
C ASP A 149 7.06 -1.09 8.96
N LYS A 150 8.09 -0.27 9.11
CA LYS A 150 8.05 1.04 9.79
C LYS A 150 8.19 2.21 8.84
N LEU A 151 8.49 1.94 7.56
CA LEU A 151 8.59 2.99 6.55
C LEU A 151 7.29 3.79 6.50
N THR A 152 7.39 5.11 6.48
CA THR A 152 6.25 6.03 6.34
C THR A 152 6.34 6.84 5.05
N PHE A 153 5.21 7.40 4.61
CA PHE A 153 5.19 8.30 3.46
C PHE A 153 6.11 9.50 3.66
N GLY A 154 6.12 10.09 4.87
CA GLY A 154 6.96 11.24 5.19
C GLY A 154 8.46 10.97 5.16
N GLN A 155 8.91 9.74 5.43
CA GLN A 155 10.31 9.37 5.30
C GLN A 155 10.79 9.38 3.85
N ILE A 156 10.00 8.83 2.93
CA ILE A 156 10.30 8.89 1.49
C ILE A 156 10.26 10.33 1.00
N GLU A 157 9.25 11.09 1.38
CA GLU A 157 9.16 12.50 1.00
C GLU A 157 10.33 13.33 1.53
N THR A 158 10.80 13.04 2.75
CA THR A 158 11.98 13.71 3.31
C THR A 158 13.25 13.38 2.51
N ALA A 159 13.42 12.12 2.12
CA ALA A 159 14.59 11.68 1.36
C ALA A 159 14.60 12.22 -0.08
N LEU A 160 13.45 12.25 -0.74
CA LEU A 160 13.33 12.70 -2.15
C LEU A 160 13.09 14.21 -2.30
N GLY A 161 12.67 14.88 -1.20
CA GLY A 161 12.28 16.28 -1.22
C GLY A 161 10.80 16.50 -1.59
N GLN A 162 10.27 17.63 -1.15
CA GLN A 162 8.84 17.94 -1.25
C GLN A 162 8.28 18.02 -2.67
N ASN A 163 9.10 18.33 -3.64
CA ASN A 163 8.70 18.47 -5.04
C ASN A 163 8.69 17.14 -5.80
N SER A 164 9.11 16.04 -5.17
CA SER A 164 9.09 14.70 -5.77
C SER A 164 7.70 14.08 -5.80
N LEU A 165 6.81 14.47 -4.88
CA LEU A 165 5.43 13.97 -4.84
C LEU A 165 4.68 14.36 -6.12
N ARG A 166 4.20 13.34 -6.82
CA ARG A 166 3.33 13.51 -7.98
C ARG A 166 1.88 13.59 -7.56
N GLN A 167 1.41 12.56 -6.83
CA GLN A 167 -0.01 12.43 -6.52
C GLN A 167 -0.26 11.46 -5.37
N PHE A 168 -1.27 11.77 -4.56
CA PHE A 168 -1.99 10.80 -3.74
C PHE A 168 -3.22 10.29 -4.47
N GLN A 169 -3.49 9.01 -4.36
CA GLN A 169 -4.64 8.33 -4.93
C GLN A 169 -5.22 7.33 -3.94
N SER A 170 -6.43 6.90 -4.19
CA SER A 170 -7.04 5.82 -3.43
C SER A 170 -7.87 4.93 -4.35
N SER A 171 -7.84 3.63 -4.11
CA SER A 171 -8.71 2.70 -4.80
C SER A 171 -10.18 2.87 -4.40
N CYS A 172 -10.46 3.42 -3.23
CA CYS A 172 -11.78 3.80 -2.79
C CYS A 172 -11.73 4.68 -1.53
N LEU A 173 -12.54 5.73 -1.50
CA LEU A 173 -12.74 6.61 -0.34
C LEU A 173 -14.21 6.67 0.11
N SER A 174 -15.10 5.91 -0.53
CA SER A 174 -16.52 5.88 -0.17
C SER A 174 -16.84 4.75 0.80
N ASN A 175 -17.99 4.84 1.48
CA ASN A 175 -18.50 3.77 2.32
C ASN A 175 -18.93 2.51 1.52
N ASN A 176 -18.91 2.56 0.19
CA ASN A 176 -19.35 1.51 -0.72
C ASN A 176 -18.21 0.89 -1.52
N CYS A 177 -17.03 0.74 -0.93
CA CYS A 177 -15.84 0.20 -1.60
C CYS A 177 -15.93 -1.27 -2.03
N GLY A 178 -17.08 -1.89 -1.88
CA GLY A 178 -17.23 -3.32 -2.13
C GLY A 178 -16.63 -4.19 -1.02
N ASN A 179 -16.93 -5.49 -1.05
CA ASN A 179 -16.54 -6.42 0.03
C ASN A 179 -15.39 -7.34 -0.36
N ALA A 180 -14.75 -7.12 -1.50
CA ALA A 180 -13.82 -8.11 -2.05
C ALA A 180 -12.37 -7.93 -1.57
N VAL A 181 -11.93 -6.70 -1.31
CA VAL A 181 -10.56 -6.37 -0.89
C VAL A 181 -10.60 -5.10 -0.06
N ASP A 182 -9.77 -5.01 0.97
CA ASP A 182 -9.59 -3.75 1.71
C ASP A 182 -9.03 -2.68 0.76
N PRO A 183 -9.62 -1.46 0.77
CA PRO A 183 -9.12 -0.39 -0.08
C PRO A 183 -7.72 0.05 0.34
N SER A 184 -6.98 0.64 -0.58
CA SER A 184 -5.64 1.14 -0.36
C SER A 184 -5.51 2.60 -0.77
N THR A 185 -4.64 3.33 -0.08
CA THR A 185 -4.18 4.66 -0.45
C THR A 185 -2.75 4.57 -0.97
N TYR A 186 -2.48 5.30 -2.02
CA TYR A 186 -1.22 5.30 -2.74
C TYR A 186 -0.64 6.70 -2.83
N ALA A 187 0.69 6.80 -2.82
CA ALA A 187 1.39 8.03 -3.15
C ALA A 187 2.54 7.73 -4.09
N THR A 188 2.61 8.45 -5.20
CA THR A 188 3.65 8.30 -6.21
C THR A 188 4.63 9.45 -6.12
N TYR A 189 5.93 9.15 -6.14
CA TYR A 189 7.02 10.12 -6.10
C TYR A 189 7.98 9.88 -7.25
N ASN A 190 8.48 10.96 -7.88
CA ASN A 190 9.60 10.88 -8.79
C ASN A 190 10.88 10.64 -7.97
N ILE A 191 11.66 9.63 -8.35
CA ILE A 191 12.98 9.37 -7.76
C ILE A 191 14.01 10.26 -8.44
N ASP A 192 14.00 10.28 -9.77
CA ASP A 192 14.94 11.09 -10.53
C ASP A 192 14.44 12.53 -10.69
N ALA A 193 15.35 13.48 -10.58
CA ALA A 193 15.02 14.92 -10.61
C ALA A 193 14.43 15.37 -11.95
N ASN A 194 14.74 14.67 -13.05
CA ASN A 194 14.18 14.93 -14.37
C ASN A 194 13.34 13.71 -14.81
N PRO A 195 12.03 13.71 -14.60
CA PRO A 195 11.16 12.60 -14.98
C PRO A 195 11.02 12.41 -16.50
N GLU A 196 11.40 13.40 -17.31
CA GLU A 196 11.36 13.31 -18.77
C GLU A 196 12.56 12.53 -19.36
N GLU A 197 13.55 12.18 -18.54
CA GLU A 197 14.68 11.39 -19.01
C GLU A 197 14.27 9.95 -19.29
N PRO A 198 14.81 9.35 -20.37
CA PRO A 198 14.63 7.93 -20.61
C PRO A 198 15.10 7.12 -19.39
N GLN A 199 14.26 6.21 -18.90
CA GLN A 199 14.53 5.38 -17.71
C GLN A 199 14.51 6.13 -16.36
N ALA A 200 13.97 7.35 -16.30
CA ALA A 200 13.64 7.96 -15.02
C ALA A 200 12.77 7.00 -14.18
N LEU A 201 12.98 7.02 -12.88
CA LEU A 201 12.30 6.13 -11.95
C LEU A 201 11.28 6.88 -11.11
N GLU A 202 10.23 6.16 -10.77
CA GLU A 202 9.25 6.56 -9.78
C GLU A 202 9.09 5.48 -8.71
N ILE A 203 8.69 5.88 -7.51
CA ILE A 203 8.30 4.99 -6.42
C ILE A 203 6.85 5.25 -6.02
N GLU A 204 6.09 4.19 -5.90
CA GLU A 204 4.76 4.20 -5.32
C GLU A 204 4.79 3.55 -3.94
N LEU A 205 4.15 4.20 -3.01
CA LEU A 205 3.92 3.71 -1.65
C LEU A 205 2.46 3.35 -1.52
N GLU A 206 2.17 2.19 -0.95
CA GLU A 206 0.82 1.71 -0.68
C GLU A 206 0.58 1.61 0.82
N ALA A 207 -0.58 2.06 1.29
CA ALA A 207 -1.09 1.76 2.61
C ALA A 207 -2.51 1.19 2.51
N VAL A 208 -2.69 -0.04 2.96
CA VAL A 208 -4.03 -0.63 3.12
C VAL A 208 -4.81 0.16 4.17
N GLN A 209 -6.04 0.55 3.85
CA GLN A 209 -6.88 1.43 4.69
C GLN A 209 -7.44 0.69 5.91
N LEU A 210 -6.54 0.18 6.74
CA LEU A 210 -6.85 -0.43 8.03
C LEU A 210 -6.26 0.41 9.17
N GLY A 211 -6.93 0.44 10.32
CA GLY A 211 -6.45 1.14 11.50
C GLY A 211 -6.16 2.62 11.23
N ALA A 212 -4.91 3.05 11.43
CA ALA A 212 -4.50 4.45 11.26
C ALA A 212 -4.64 4.93 9.80
N ALA A 213 -4.35 4.09 8.81
CA ALA A 213 -4.51 4.43 7.40
C ALA A 213 -5.99 4.60 7.03
N GLY A 214 -6.88 3.75 7.54
CA GLY A 214 -8.33 3.91 7.37
C GLY A 214 -8.83 5.22 7.99
N ALA A 215 -8.40 5.53 9.22
CA ALA A 215 -8.77 6.80 9.87
C ALA A 215 -8.26 8.04 9.10
N ALA A 216 -7.09 7.95 8.45
CA ALA A 216 -6.58 9.00 7.59
C ALA A 216 -7.39 9.13 6.31
N ALA A 217 -7.79 8.01 5.69
CA ALA A 217 -8.65 7.98 4.50
C ALA A 217 -10.04 8.59 4.79
N ASP A 218 -10.63 8.27 5.94
CA ASP A 218 -11.90 8.86 6.39
C ASP A 218 -11.80 10.39 6.56
N GLN A 219 -10.70 10.86 7.16
CA GLN A 219 -10.46 12.29 7.30
C GLN A 219 -10.19 12.98 5.95
N TRP A 220 -9.57 12.28 5.01
CA TRP A 220 -9.34 12.79 3.67
C TRP A 220 -10.64 12.89 2.86
N SER A 221 -11.50 11.86 2.92
CA SER A 221 -12.77 11.81 2.20
C SER A 221 -13.81 12.80 2.72
N LYS A 222 -13.78 13.14 4.03
CA LYS A 222 -14.79 13.96 4.69
C LYS A 222 -15.05 15.32 4.01
N PRO A 223 -14.04 16.19 3.76
CA PRO A 223 -14.29 17.46 3.08
C PRO A 223 -14.76 17.26 1.62
N MET A 224 -14.35 16.18 0.97
CA MET A 224 -14.81 15.84 -0.37
C MET A 224 -16.31 15.50 -0.35
N MET A 225 -16.74 14.65 0.60
CA MET A 225 -18.15 14.31 0.79
C MET A 225 -18.99 15.55 1.10
N GLU A 226 -18.51 16.42 1.97
CA GLU A 226 -19.22 17.65 2.37
C GLU A 226 -19.37 18.67 1.22
N GLN A 227 -18.36 18.76 0.34
CA GLN A 227 -18.33 19.79 -0.72
C GLN A 227 -18.84 19.30 -2.07
N LYS A 228 -18.57 18.04 -2.42
CA LYS A 228 -18.85 17.46 -3.76
C LYS A 228 -19.98 16.42 -3.72
N GLY A 229 -20.26 15.82 -2.57
CA GLY A 229 -21.27 14.80 -2.37
C GLY A 229 -20.82 13.36 -2.68
N GLU A 230 -21.68 12.42 -2.35
CA GLU A 230 -21.41 10.98 -2.44
C GLU A 230 -21.20 10.48 -3.88
N GLU A 231 -21.96 10.99 -4.85
CA GLU A 231 -21.85 10.60 -6.24
C GLU A 231 -20.46 10.93 -6.82
N TRP A 232 -19.93 12.10 -6.48
CA TRP A 232 -18.59 12.51 -6.88
C TRP A 232 -17.52 11.63 -6.23
N LEU A 233 -17.70 11.27 -4.97
CA LEU A 233 -16.77 10.37 -4.27
C LEU A 233 -16.79 8.96 -4.89
N ASN A 234 -17.97 8.44 -5.21
CA ASN A 234 -18.15 7.13 -5.85
C ASN A 234 -17.62 7.08 -7.30
N SER A 235 -17.50 8.23 -7.96
CA SER A 235 -16.90 8.31 -9.30
C SER A 235 -15.38 8.31 -9.30
N GLU A 236 -14.74 8.27 -8.11
CA GLU A 236 -13.29 8.34 -7.92
C GLU A 236 -12.63 9.59 -8.54
N ALA A 237 -13.40 10.65 -8.80
CA ALA A 237 -12.92 11.89 -9.38
C ALA A 237 -11.83 12.59 -8.54
N TYR A 238 -11.72 12.26 -7.25
CA TYR A 238 -10.64 12.73 -6.37
C TYR A 238 -9.25 12.30 -6.84
N ASN A 239 -9.14 11.21 -7.58
CA ASN A 239 -7.88 10.75 -8.18
C ASN A 239 -7.46 11.62 -9.39
N CYS A 240 -8.33 12.53 -9.86
CA CYS A 240 -8.13 13.36 -11.03
C CYS A 240 -7.98 14.87 -10.71
N THR A 241 -7.79 15.23 -9.44
CA THR A 241 -7.70 16.62 -9.01
C THR A 241 -6.59 16.83 -7.99
N ASP A 242 -5.99 18.01 -8.01
CA ASP A 242 -4.99 18.43 -7.02
C ASP A 242 -5.62 19.07 -5.77
N GLU A 243 -6.95 19.29 -5.79
CA GLU A 243 -7.66 20.08 -4.76
C GLU A 243 -7.43 19.55 -3.33
N TYR A 244 -7.33 18.22 -3.17
CA TYR A 244 -7.22 17.58 -1.86
C TYR A 244 -5.84 16.95 -1.57
N GLN A 245 -4.85 17.13 -2.46
CA GLN A 245 -3.53 16.52 -2.34
C GLN A 245 -2.76 16.97 -1.08
N ALA A 246 -2.82 18.27 -0.77
CA ALA A 246 -2.15 18.81 0.41
C ALA A 246 -2.72 18.22 1.72
N LEU A 247 -4.02 17.94 1.75
CA LEU A 247 -4.66 17.29 2.90
C LEU A 247 -4.22 15.83 3.02
N ALA A 248 -4.24 15.07 1.92
CA ALA A 248 -3.76 13.69 1.90
C ALA A 248 -2.32 13.60 2.43
N ARG A 249 -1.42 14.42 1.88
CA ARG A 249 -0.02 14.50 2.28
C ARG A 249 0.14 14.70 3.80
N LYS A 250 -0.62 15.64 4.38
CA LYS A 250 -0.60 15.89 5.82
C LYS A 250 -1.11 14.71 6.64
N LEU A 251 -2.18 14.06 6.20
CA LEU A 251 -2.82 12.97 6.92
C LEU A 251 -1.99 11.68 6.88
N PHE A 252 -1.36 11.40 5.73
CA PHE A 252 -0.62 10.16 5.53
C PHE A 252 0.87 10.24 5.89
N GLN A 253 1.44 11.42 6.15
CA GLN A 253 2.88 11.56 6.37
C GLN A 253 3.48 10.60 7.40
N ASN A 254 2.75 10.26 8.47
CA ASN A 254 3.20 9.35 9.55
C ASN A 254 2.56 7.96 9.47
N ILE A 255 1.84 7.65 8.39
CA ILE A 255 1.20 6.35 8.21
C ILE A 255 2.25 5.36 7.71
N PRO A 256 2.36 4.16 8.33
CA PRO A 256 3.20 3.09 7.83
C PRO A 256 2.76 2.61 6.45
N VAL A 257 3.74 2.32 5.61
CA VAL A 257 3.57 1.79 4.25
C VAL A 257 3.47 0.27 4.32
N SER A 258 2.53 -0.32 3.61
CA SER A 258 2.33 -1.78 3.53
C SER A 258 3.02 -2.42 2.34
N ALA A 259 3.26 -1.65 1.28
CA ALA A 259 4.02 -2.09 0.11
C ALA A 259 4.69 -0.91 -0.59
N ILE A 260 5.79 -1.19 -1.29
CA ILE A 260 6.40 -0.26 -2.22
C ILE A 260 6.48 -0.89 -3.61
N THR A 261 6.37 -0.06 -4.63
CA THR A 261 6.62 -0.45 -6.02
C THR A 261 7.54 0.59 -6.66
N ILE A 262 8.60 0.15 -7.31
CA ILE A 262 9.53 1.02 -8.04
C ILE A 262 9.43 0.66 -9.52
N GLY A 263 9.41 1.65 -10.39
CA GLY A 263 9.29 1.41 -11.81
C GLY A 263 9.80 2.53 -12.69
N LEU A 264 9.82 2.24 -13.98
CA LEU A 264 10.13 3.22 -14.98
C LEU A 264 9.00 4.25 -15.06
N HIS A 265 9.36 5.52 -15.00
CA HIS A 265 8.41 6.60 -15.10
C HIS A 265 7.62 6.53 -16.41
N ASN A 266 6.30 6.64 -16.31
CA ASN A 266 5.42 6.71 -17.44
C ASN A 266 4.42 7.87 -17.24
N PRO A 267 4.55 8.97 -17.99
CA PRO A 267 3.67 10.12 -17.81
C PRO A 267 2.20 9.83 -18.13
N ASN A 268 1.94 8.78 -18.91
CA ASN A 268 0.58 8.37 -19.29
C ASN A 268 0.01 7.28 -18.37
N ARG A 269 0.77 6.83 -17.39
CA ARG A 269 0.35 5.80 -16.46
C ARG A 269 0.26 6.37 -15.06
N VAL A 270 -0.91 6.31 -14.51
CA VAL A 270 -1.10 6.29 -13.09
C VAL A 270 -0.81 4.86 -12.65
N MET A 271 0.02 4.65 -11.65
CA MET A 271 0.59 3.36 -11.24
C MET A 271 -0.46 2.24 -11.09
N PRO A 272 -0.06 0.94 -11.09
CA PRO A 272 -0.89 -0.22 -11.47
C PRO A 272 -1.98 -0.62 -10.50
N ILE A 273 -2.72 0.32 -10.03
CA ILE A 273 -3.75 0.02 -9.09
C ILE A 273 -5.10 0.24 -9.75
N GLY A 274 -5.68 -0.89 -10.12
CA GLY A 274 -6.97 -0.89 -10.77
C GLY A 274 -6.95 -0.20 -12.14
N ASP A 275 -7.99 -0.30 -12.90
CA ASP A 275 -8.16 0.54 -14.08
C ASP A 275 -7.96 2.00 -13.64
N PRO A 276 -7.01 2.73 -14.25
CA PRO A 276 -6.87 4.14 -13.93
C PRO A 276 -8.24 4.75 -14.12
N ALA A 277 -8.78 5.37 -13.08
CA ALA A 277 -9.95 6.20 -13.26
C ALA A 277 -9.62 7.06 -14.47
N THR A 278 -10.32 6.84 -15.57
CA THR A 278 -10.07 7.58 -16.80
C THR A 278 -10.43 9.01 -16.48
N CYS A 279 -9.42 9.78 -16.07
CA CYS A 279 -9.62 11.17 -15.79
C CYS A 279 -10.20 11.82 -17.06
N PRO A 280 -11.38 12.43 -16.99
CA PRO A 280 -11.93 13.14 -18.14
C PRO A 280 -10.91 14.17 -18.56
N ALA A 281 -10.64 14.24 -19.86
CA ALA A 281 -9.75 15.24 -20.42
C ALA A 281 -10.19 16.62 -19.92
N GLN A 282 -9.29 17.32 -19.23
CA GLN A 282 -9.51 18.69 -18.75
C GLN A 282 -9.55 19.65 -19.91
#